data_f1617b164ffbc6ad1213ff6bac299219
#
_entry.id   f1617b164ffbc6ad1213ff6bac299219
#
_cell.length_a   1.000
_cell.length_b   1.000
_cell.length_c   1.000
_cell.angle_alpha   90.00
_cell.angle_beta   90.00
_cell.angle_gamma   90.00
#
_symmetry.space_group_name_H-M   'P 1'
#
loop_
_entity.id
_entity.type
_entity.pdbx_description
1 polymer ?
#
loop_
_entity_poly.entity_id
_entity_poly.type
_entity_poly.pdbx_seq_one_letter_code
_entity_poly.pdbx_strand_id
1 'polypeptide(L)'
;AVGNGSWDVKIVLGSAKVYADGSAFFEVPARTPIYLQALDAAHRVVQTMRSWTTLMPGETQACVGCHEHKNTTPRAELSTSLAMQSGPQSLTPFYGPARGFSFAKEIQPILDRHCTRCHDQQTGEPPNLTGELLRVADTKRYFSRAYLQLTHTAKDCGNWNHPLVNWIDSMSEPSPLRPYHRGAATSQLLQLLEQGHEEVRLSQEEMGKIACWIDLLVPFCGDYLEAHAWTPDEQAFYARAAAKRSRMQAIEEANIQDWIRLRYPLSRPVEAAASLSPLQSPPARPKTSD
;
A
#
# COMPACT_ATOMS: atom_id res chain seq x y z
N ALA A 1 -5.87 -1.09 -14.25
CA ALA A 1 -5.97 -1.09 -12.78
C ALA A 1 -6.83 -2.24 -12.29
N VAL A 2 -8.01 -2.42 -12.85
CA VAL A 2 -8.93 -3.50 -12.47
C VAL A 2 -8.29 -4.90 -12.62
N GLY A 3 -7.34 -5.08 -13.51
CA GLY A 3 -6.71 -6.38 -13.78
C GLY A 3 -5.54 -6.72 -12.84
N ASN A 4 -4.69 -5.78 -12.46
CA ASN A 4 -3.39 -6.11 -11.88
C ASN A 4 -3.05 -5.41 -10.56
N GLY A 5 -3.33 -4.13 -10.41
CA GLY A 5 -2.90 -3.37 -9.23
C GLY A 5 -3.87 -3.44 -8.05
N SER A 6 -5.16 -3.63 -8.34
CA SER A 6 -6.24 -3.55 -7.35
C SER A 6 -6.48 -4.85 -6.55
N TRP A 7 -5.78 -5.92 -6.85
CA TRP A 7 -6.02 -7.24 -6.26
C TRP A 7 -5.21 -7.48 -5.00
N ASP A 8 -4.06 -6.86 -4.91
CA ASP A 8 -3.18 -7.03 -3.77
C ASP A 8 -3.59 -6.12 -2.63
N VAL A 9 -3.71 -6.71 -1.46
CA VAL A 9 -3.84 -5.95 -0.23
C VAL A 9 -2.51 -5.28 0.08
N LYS A 10 -2.50 -3.95 0.06
CA LYS A 10 -1.32 -3.14 0.41
C LYS A 10 -1.49 -2.59 1.82
N ILE A 11 -0.45 -2.69 2.63
CA ILE A 11 -0.40 -2.13 3.98
C ILE A 11 0.76 -1.15 4.05
N VAL A 12 0.51 0.09 4.45
CA VAL A 12 1.57 1.04 4.75
C VAL A 12 2.03 0.81 6.18
N LEU A 13 3.22 0.27 6.33
CA LEU A 13 3.81 0.00 7.65
C LEU A 13 4.28 1.30 8.32
N GLY A 14 4.72 2.26 7.55
CA GLY A 14 5.21 3.55 8.01
C GLY A 14 6.39 4.04 7.17
N SER A 15 7.06 5.08 7.66
CA SER A 15 8.22 5.69 7.03
C SER A 15 9.40 5.79 7.98
N ALA A 16 10.61 5.78 7.42
CA ALA A 16 11.86 6.01 8.13
C ALA A 16 12.63 7.15 7.46
N LYS A 17 13.39 7.89 8.27
CA LYS A 17 14.22 9.00 7.78
C LYS A 17 15.41 8.46 7.00
N VAL A 18 15.67 9.06 5.83
CA VAL A 18 16.91 8.93 5.08
C VAL A 18 17.89 10.00 5.55
N TYR A 19 19.12 9.61 5.88
CA TYR A 19 20.18 10.51 6.32
C TYR A 19 20.84 11.23 5.14
N ALA A 20 21.66 12.23 5.44
CA ALA A 20 22.29 13.07 4.41
C ALA A 20 23.25 12.30 3.47
N ASP A 21 23.78 11.17 3.93
CA ASP A 21 24.59 10.24 3.13
C ASP A 21 23.75 9.25 2.30
N GLY A 22 22.42 9.39 2.30
CA GLY A 22 21.48 8.51 1.59
C GLY A 22 21.19 7.21 2.32
N SER A 23 21.74 7.00 3.53
CA SER A 23 21.49 5.78 4.30
C SER A 23 20.22 5.84 5.13
N ALA A 24 19.60 4.68 5.36
CA ALA A 24 18.50 4.48 6.29
C ALA A 24 18.67 3.13 7.01
N PHE A 25 18.35 3.08 8.30
CA PHE A 25 18.35 1.86 9.09
C PHE A 25 17.11 1.84 9.99
N PHE A 26 16.26 0.83 9.85
CA PHE A 26 14.96 0.78 10.53
C PHE A 26 14.50 -0.65 10.76
N GLU A 27 13.59 -0.81 11.72
CA GLU A 27 13.00 -2.09 12.05
C GLU A 27 11.71 -2.31 11.25
N VAL A 28 11.47 -3.56 10.85
CA VAL A 28 10.27 -4.00 10.14
C VAL A 28 9.72 -5.27 10.77
N PRO A 29 8.41 -5.56 10.62
CA PRO A 29 7.84 -6.81 11.08
C PRO A 29 8.51 -8.02 10.43
N ALA A 30 8.91 -8.99 11.24
CA ALA A 30 9.44 -10.25 10.74
C ALA A 30 8.36 -11.07 10.02
N ARG A 31 8.77 -11.98 9.11
CA ARG A 31 7.90 -12.89 8.34
C ARG A 31 6.80 -12.17 7.54
N THR A 32 7.00 -10.90 7.28
CA THR A 32 6.07 -10.08 6.51
C THR A 32 6.73 -9.70 5.20
N PRO A 33 6.15 -10.01 4.04
CA PRO A 33 6.65 -9.53 2.77
C PRO A 33 6.55 -8.00 2.73
N ILE A 34 7.69 -7.36 2.50
CA ILE A 34 7.79 -5.89 2.42
C ILE A 34 8.42 -5.46 1.11
N TYR A 35 8.06 -4.30 0.63
CA TYR A 35 8.78 -3.58 -0.40
C TYR A 35 9.00 -2.14 0.03
N LEU A 36 10.03 -1.50 -0.51
CA LEU A 36 10.49 -0.19 -0.10
C LEU A 36 10.22 0.83 -1.19
N GLN A 37 9.91 2.04 -0.77
CA GLN A 37 9.76 3.20 -1.64
C GLN A 37 10.63 4.34 -1.10
N ALA A 38 11.44 4.94 -1.97
CA ALA A 38 12.11 6.20 -1.67
C ALA A 38 11.13 7.35 -1.91
N LEU A 39 10.92 8.18 -0.89
CA LEU A 39 10.00 9.30 -0.95
C LEU A 39 10.77 10.63 -0.92
N ASP A 40 10.24 11.63 -1.60
CA ASP A 40 10.70 13.00 -1.50
C ASP A 40 10.13 13.73 -0.27
N ALA A 41 10.46 15.01 -0.12
CA ALA A 41 9.97 15.83 0.99
C ALA A 41 8.45 16.07 0.98
N ALA A 42 7.79 15.87 -0.16
CA ALA A 42 6.34 15.92 -0.30
C ALA A 42 5.68 14.53 -0.12
N HIS A 43 6.45 13.54 0.35
CA HIS A 43 6.02 12.14 0.51
C HIS A 43 5.54 11.47 -0.78
N ARG A 44 6.09 11.85 -1.93
CA ARG A 44 5.82 11.23 -3.22
C ARG A 44 6.94 10.30 -3.61
N VAL A 45 6.60 9.22 -4.28
CA VAL A 45 7.57 8.22 -4.69
C VAL A 45 8.53 8.77 -5.74
N VAL A 46 9.80 8.78 -5.40
CA VAL A 46 10.92 8.99 -6.32
C VAL A 46 11.25 7.69 -7.03
N GLN A 47 11.32 6.61 -6.25
CA GLN A 47 11.64 5.28 -6.73
C GLN A 47 10.94 4.22 -5.89
N THR A 48 10.50 3.14 -6.52
CA THR A 48 9.83 2.02 -5.85
C THR A 48 10.54 0.71 -6.11
N MET A 49 10.68 -0.11 -5.09
CA MET A 49 11.06 -1.51 -5.23
C MET A 49 9.92 -2.25 -5.94
N ARG A 50 10.25 -3.06 -6.95
CA ARG A 50 9.27 -3.78 -7.78
C ARG A 50 9.25 -5.29 -7.50
N SER A 51 9.95 -5.68 -6.47
CA SER A 51 9.94 -7.00 -5.87
C SER A 51 9.66 -6.84 -4.37
N TRP A 52 9.82 -7.89 -3.61
CA TRP A 52 9.68 -7.86 -2.15
C TRP A 52 10.79 -8.63 -1.49
N THR A 53 10.98 -8.38 -0.21
CA THR A 53 11.82 -9.17 0.67
C THR A 53 11.04 -9.54 1.93
N THR A 54 11.51 -10.58 2.63
CA THR A 54 10.94 -11.02 3.90
C THR A 54 12.09 -11.36 4.84
N LEU A 55 12.05 -10.79 6.04
CA LEU A 55 13.09 -11.02 7.05
C LEU A 55 12.55 -11.96 8.14
N MET A 56 13.44 -12.78 8.66
CA MET A 56 13.18 -13.61 9.83
C MET A 56 13.36 -12.80 11.12
N PRO A 57 12.84 -13.26 12.27
CA PRO A 57 13.10 -12.63 13.56
C PRO A 57 14.59 -12.50 13.84
N GLY A 58 15.04 -11.27 14.17
CA GLY A 58 16.44 -10.98 14.45
C GLY A 58 17.37 -10.93 13.22
N GLU A 59 16.84 -11.10 12.01
CA GLU A 59 17.61 -10.97 10.78
C GLU A 59 17.85 -9.51 10.45
N THR A 60 19.08 -9.20 10.02
CA THR A 60 19.44 -7.88 9.48
C THR A 60 19.84 -8.05 8.03
N GLN A 61 19.20 -7.28 7.15
CA GLN A 61 19.54 -7.26 5.73
C GLN A 61 20.04 -5.87 5.34
N ALA A 62 21.13 -5.83 4.61
CA ALA A 62 21.67 -4.61 4.01
C ALA A 62 21.46 -4.63 2.50
N CYS A 63 21.10 -3.48 1.96
CA CYS A 63 20.97 -3.24 0.53
C CYS A 63 21.80 -2.02 0.15
N VAL A 64 22.45 -2.06 -1.01
CA VAL A 64 23.18 -0.92 -1.57
C VAL A 64 22.58 -0.61 -2.94
N GLY A 65 22.01 0.59 -3.07
CA GLY A 65 21.29 0.99 -4.28
C GLY A 65 19.89 0.38 -4.43
N CYS A 66 19.13 0.92 -5.36
CA CYS A 66 17.84 0.41 -5.81
C CYS A 66 17.93 0.02 -7.28
N HIS A 67 17.44 -1.15 -7.64
CA HIS A 67 17.40 -1.63 -9.04
C HIS A 67 18.77 -1.69 -9.72
N GLU A 68 19.76 -2.16 -9.03
CA GLU A 68 21.03 -2.42 -9.64
C GLU A 68 20.93 -3.58 -10.64
N HIS A 69 21.66 -3.44 -11.72
CA HIS A 69 21.73 -4.52 -12.70
C HIS A 69 22.37 -5.75 -12.05
N LYS A 70 21.75 -6.93 -12.22
CA LYS A 70 22.18 -8.20 -11.60
C LYS A 70 23.68 -8.54 -11.80
N ASN A 71 24.33 -7.94 -12.78
CA ASN A 71 25.74 -8.15 -13.09
C ASN A 71 26.64 -7.00 -12.58
N THR A 72 26.12 -6.05 -11.82
CA THR A 72 26.87 -4.98 -11.22
C THR A 72 26.86 -5.10 -9.71
N THR A 73 28.03 -4.95 -9.10
CA THR A 73 28.14 -4.87 -7.65
C THR A 73 28.53 -3.44 -7.30
N PRO A 74 27.74 -2.73 -6.49
CA PRO A 74 28.12 -1.41 -6.03
C PRO A 74 29.42 -1.50 -5.24
N ARG A 75 30.23 -0.47 -5.33
CA ARG A 75 31.42 -0.35 -4.49
C ARG A 75 30.93 -0.09 -3.06
N ALA A 76 31.15 -1.04 -2.18
CA ALA A 76 30.97 -0.82 -0.76
C ALA A 76 32.03 0.17 -0.29
N GLU A 77 31.64 1.36 0.12
CA GLU A 77 32.52 2.21 0.91
C GLU A 77 32.66 1.59 2.30
N LEU A 78 33.89 1.45 2.77
CA LEU A 78 34.21 0.83 4.06
C LEU A 78 33.87 1.74 5.27
N SER A 79 33.26 2.90 5.03
CA SER A 79 32.85 3.82 6.09
C SER A 79 31.52 3.39 6.70
N THR A 80 31.39 3.51 8.01
CA THR A 80 30.13 3.27 8.71
C THR A 80 29.15 4.39 8.35
N SER A 81 28.01 4.06 7.76
CA SER A 81 26.99 5.05 7.39
C SER A 81 26.40 5.79 8.58
N LEU A 82 25.84 6.98 8.34
CA LEU A 82 25.17 7.77 9.38
C LEU A 82 24.01 7.00 10.03
N ALA A 83 23.27 6.22 9.25
CA ALA A 83 22.21 5.40 9.76
C ALA A 83 22.71 4.32 10.74
N MET A 84 23.81 3.63 10.41
CA MET A 84 24.42 2.63 11.29
C MET A 84 24.95 3.25 12.58
N GLN A 85 25.52 4.45 12.52
CA GLN A 85 25.99 5.18 13.71
C GLN A 85 24.83 5.59 14.63
N SER A 86 23.67 5.90 14.06
CA SER A 86 22.48 6.34 14.80
C SER A 86 21.66 5.18 15.37
N GLY A 87 21.87 3.95 14.89
CA GLY A 87 21.06 2.79 15.24
C GLY A 87 19.73 2.70 14.48
N PRO A 88 18.97 1.60 14.68
CA PRO A 88 17.72 1.37 13.99
C PRO A 88 16.63 2.35 14.44
N GLN A 89 15.84 2.83 13.47
CA GLN A 89 14.67 3.67 13.70
C GLN A 89 13.41 2.79 13.79
N SER A 90 12.47 3.17 14.66
CA SER A 90 11.09 2.72 14.55
C SER A 90 10.40 3.46 13.41
N LEU A 91 9.48 2.79 12.71
CA LEU A 91 8.73 3.42 11.64
C LEU A 91 7.74 4.47 12.17
N THR A 92 7.69 5.62 11.52
CA THR A 92 6.65 6.63 11.77
C THR A 92 5.36 6.17 11.10
N PRO A 93 4.25 6.00 11.86
CA PRO A 93 2.98 5.54 11.30
C PRO A 93 2.42 6.48 10.22
N PHE A 94 1.74 5.90 9.23
CA PHE A 94 1.05 6.65 8.19
C PHE A 94 -0.40 6.92 8.60
N TYR A 95 -0.68 8.10 9.14
CA TYR A 95 -2.01 8.56 9.56
C TYR A 95 -2.82 7.50 10.33
N GLY A 96 -2.21 6.97 11.39
CA GLY A 96 -2.80 5.96 12.26
C GLY A 96 -2.12 4.59 12.18
N PRO A 97 -2.69 3.55 12.79
CA PRO A 97 -2.10 2.22 12.82
C PRO A 97 -2.00 1.60 11.43
N ALA A 98 -1.03 0.71 11.25
CA ALA A 98 -0.87 -0.03 10.00
C ALA A 98 -2.15 -0.81 9.67
N ARG A 99 -2.65 -0.61 8.47
CA ARG A 99 -3.89 -1.21 7.98
C ARG A 99 -3.86 -1.37 6.47
N GLY A 100 -4.72 -2.23 5.95
CA GLY A 100 -4.87 -2.35 4.50
C GLY A 100 -5.42 -1.07 3.89
N PHE A 101 -4.83 -0.64 2.79
CA PHE A 101 -5.21 0.60 2.12
C PHE A 101 -6.44 0.35 1.22
N SER A 102 -7.60 0.74 1.71
CA SER A 102 -8.88 0.60 1.02
C SER A 102 -9.28 1.89 0.33
N PHE A 103 -9.57 1.85 -0.98
CA PHE A 103 -10.11 3.01 -1.70
C PHE A 103 -11.41 3.51 -1.04
N ALA A 104 -12.29 2.60 -0.71
CA ALA A 104 -13.59 2.95 -0.10
C ALA A 104 -13.46 3.61 1.28
N LYS A 105 -12.42 3.29 2.04
CA LYS A 105 -12.22 3.81 3.41
C LYS A 105 -11.28 5.02 3.46
N GLU A 106 -10.28 5.09 2.58
CA GLU A 106 -9.24 6.12 2.63
C GLU A 106 -9.46 7.23 1.58
N ILE A 107 -9.96 6.89 0.39
CA ILE A 107 -10.06 7.83 -0.74
C ILE A 107 -11.51 8.28 -0.97
N GLN A 108 -12.47 7.36 -1.03
CA GLN A 108 -13.86 7.72 -1.31
C GLN A 108 -14.41 8.80 -0.36
N PRO A 109 -14.13 8.79 0.97
CA PRO A 109 -14.61 9.85 1.86
C PRO A 109 -14.03 11.24 1.55
N ILE A 110 -12.82 11.30 0.97
CA ILE A 110 -12.23 12.57 0.50
C ILE A 110 -12.99 13.06 -0.72
N LEU A 111 -13.25 12.17 -1.69
CA LEU A 111 -14.01 12.50 -2.89
C LEU A 111 -15.43 12.93 -2.55
N ASP A 112 -16.12 12.23 -1.64
CA ASP A 112 -17.48 12.55 -1.21
C ASP A 112 -17.58 13.92 -0.55
N ARG A 113 -16.55 14.32 0.20
CA ARG A 113 -16.53 15.61 0.89
C ARG A 113 -16.24 16.78 -0.03
N HIS A 114 -15.33 16.59 -0.99
CA HIS A 114 -14.76 17.71 -1.74
C HIS A 114 -15.11 17.74 -3.22
N CYS A 115 -15.45 16.60 -3.82
CA CYS A 115 -15.52 16.46 -5.28
C CYS A 115 -16.91 16.14 -5.80
N THR A 116 -17.68 15.28 -5.11
CA THR A 116 -18.98 14.77 -5.61
C THR A 116 -20.03 15.85 -5.74
N ARG A 117 -19.90 16.99 -5.07
CA ARG A 117 -20.82 18.15 -5.25
C ARG A 117 -20.90 18.65 -6.69
N CYS A 118 -19.82 18.47 -7.47
CA CYS A 118 -19.75 18.84 -8.88
C CYS A 118 -19.56 17.62 -9.79
N HIS A 119 -18.98 16.55 -9.27
CA HIS A 119 -18.64 15.36 -10.02
C HIS A 119 -19.55 14.17 -9.66
N ASP A 120 -20.85 14.38 -9.77
CA ASP A 120 -21.88 13.36 -9.55
C ASP A 120 -22.62 13.02 -10.85
N GLN A 121 -23.67 12.19 -10.74
CA GLN A 121 -24.47 11.80 -11.89
C GLN A 121 -25.44 12.91 -12.34
N GLN A 122 -25.80 13.84 -11.46
CA GLN A 122 -26.81 14.86 -11.74
C GLN A 122 -26.21 16.07 -12.44
N THR A 123 -25.02 16.48 -12.05
CA THR A 123 -24.31 17.59 -12.70
C THR A 123 -23.77 17.20 -14.07
N GLY A 124 -23.51 15.90 -14.29
CA GLY A 124 -23.00 15.39 -15.58
C GLY A 124 -21.55 15.77 -15.89
N GLU A 125 -20.88 16.50 -14.99
CA GLU A 125 -19.48 16.91 -15.18
C GLU A 125 -18.53 15.71 -14.99
N PRO A 126 -17.78 15.32 -16.03
CA PRO A 126 -16.84 14.21 -15.91
C PRO A 126 -15.56 14.63 -15.16
N PRO A 127 -14.92 13.71 -14.42
CA PRO A 127 -15.33 12.33 -14.15
C PRO A 127 -16.42 12.25 -13.06
N ASN A 128 -17.31 11.25 -13.12
CA ASN A 128 -18.23 10.97 -12.01
C ASN A 128 -17.48 10.27 -10.88
N LEU A 129 -17.41 10.93 -9.70
CA LEU A 129 -16.58 10.51 -8.56
C LEU A 129 -17.42 9.92 -7.41
N THR A 130 -18.63 9.48 -7.67
CA THR A 130 -19.48 8.85 -6.66
C THR A 130 -19.01 7.44 -6.26
N GLY A 131 -19.35 7.04 -5.03
CA GLY A 131 -19.08 5.71 -4.49
C GLY A 131 -20.01 4.61 -5.00
N GLU A 132 -20.86 4.87 -6.00
CA GLU A 132 -21.77 3.88 -6.58
C GLU A 132 -20.98 2.64 -7.07
N LEU A 133 -21.43 1.46 -6.65
CA LEU A 133 -20.77 0.21 -7.01
C LEU A 133 -21.27 -0.30 -8.37
N LEU A 134 -20.34 -0.51 -9.27
CA LEU A 134 -20.60 -1.05 -10.61
C LEU A 134 -19.97 -2.44 -10.74
N ARG A 135 -20.73 -3.37 -11.30
CA ARG A 135 -20.21 -4.70 -11.60
C ARG A 135 -19.39 -4.65 -12.89
N VAL A 136 -18.12 -5.05 -12.79
CA VAL A 136 -17.24 -5.18 -13.95
C VAL A 136 -17.29 -6.63 -14.43
N ALA A 137 -17.82 -6.83 -15.65
CA ALA A 137 -18.13 -8.16 -16.19
C ALA A 137 -16.92 -9.09 -16.25
N ASP A 138 -15.78 -8.59 -16.70
CA ASP A 138 -14.55 -9.38 -16.90
C ASP A 138 -13.95 -9.89 -15.59
N THR A 139 -14.12 -9.14 -14.52
CA THR A 139 -13.59 -9.51 -13.20
C THR A 139 -14.63 -10.18 -12.31
N LYS A 140 -15.92 -10.09 -12.69
CA LYS A 140 -17.08 -10.53 -11.88
C LYS A 140 -17.13 -9.86 -10.50
N ARG A 141 -16.55 -8.67 -10.34
CA ARG A 141 -16.41 -7.91 -9.09
C ARG A 141 -17.07 -6.55 -9.20
N TYR A 142 -17.30 -5.95 -8.04
CA TYR A 142 -17.82 -4.60 -7.92
C TYR A 142 -16.69 -3.63 -7.61
N PHE A 143 -16.67 -2.51 -8.32
CA PHE A 143 -15.79 -1.37 -8.06
C PHE A 143 -16.62 -0.10 -7.99
N SER A 144 -16.18 0.90 -7.22
CA SER A 144 -16.87 2.19 -7.22
C SER A 144 -16.70 2.91 -8.56
N ARG A 145 -17.70 3.69 -8.93
CA ARG A 145 -17.68 4.52 -10.15
C ARG A 145 -16.46 5.45 -10.14
N ALA A 146 -16.20 6.11 -9.02
CA ALA A 146 -15.03 6.95 -8.85
C ALA A 146 -13.72 6.21 -9.14
N TYR A 147 -13.55 5.01 -8.58
CA TYR A 147 -12.36 4.19 -8.82
C TYR A 147 -12.16 3.89 -10.31
N LEU A 148 -13.22 3.47 -10.99
CA LEU A 148 -13.17 3.16 -12.41
C LEU A 148 -12.87 4.41 -13.24
N GLN A 149 -13.49 5.54 -12.91
CA GLN A 149 -13.26 6.81 -13.62
C GLN A 149 -11.84 7.33 -13.44
N LEU A 150 -11.22 7.10 -12.30
CA LEU A 150 -9.86 7.57 -12.04
C LEU A 150 -8.78 6.60 -12.57
N THR A 151 -9.10 5.31 -12.69
CA THR A 151 -8.09 4.29 -13.00
C THR A 151 -8.29 3.58 -14.33
N HIS A 152 -9.46 3.72 -14.94
CA HIS A 152 -9.84 2.96 -16.14
C HIS A 152 -10.22 3.90 -17.28
N THR A 153 -9.52 3.84 -18.39
CA THR A 153 -9.95 4.46 -19.63
C THR A 153 -10.98 3.55 -20.30
N ALA A 154 -12.20 4.00 -20.36
CA ALA A 154 -13.41 3.21 -20.56
C ALA A 154 -13.51 2.44 -21.90
N LYS A 155 -12.58 2.50 -22.83
CA LYS A 155 -12.73 1.80 -24.13
C LYS A 155 -11.46 1.24 -24.76
N ASP A 156 -10.28 1.69 -24.37
CA ASP A 156 -9.05 1.23 -25.00
C ASP A 156 -8.24 0.39 -24.03
N CYS A 157 -8.43 -0.90 -24.10
CA CYS A 157 -7.71 -1.92 -23.33
C CYS A 157 -6.16 -1.85 -23.47
N GLY A 158 -5.64 -0.93 -24.25
CA GLY A 158 -4.21 -0.71 -24.44
C GLY A 158 -3.59 0.38 -23.57
N ASN A 159 -4.38 1.22 -22.93
CA ASN A 159 -3.87 2.32 -22.13
C ASN A 159 -4.29 2.15 -20.66
N TRP A 160 -3.43 1.52 -19.88
CA TRP A 160 -3.67 1.15 -18.49
C TRP A 160 -3.64 2.33 -17.52
N ASN A 161 -3.24 3.52 -17.98
CA ASN A 161 -3.17 4.72 -17.15
C ASN A 161 -4.18 5.76 -17.58
N HIS A 162 -4.96 6.22 -16.63
CA HIS A 162 -5.82 7.37 -16.84
C HIS A 162 -4.98 8.66 -16.85
N PRO A 163 -5.32 9.69 -17.65
CA PRO A 163 -4.60 10.96 -17.64
C PRO A 163 -4.49 11.61 -16.25
N LEU A 164 -5.53 11.50 -15.42
CA LEU A 164 -5.53 12.04 -14.07
C LEU A 164 -4.65 11.25 -13.09
N VAL A 165 -4.51 9.93 -13.28
CA VAL A 165 -3.78 9.05 -12.35
C VAL A 165 -2.75 8.24 -13.12
N ASN A 166 -1.49 8.62 -12.97
CA ASN A 166 -0.36 7.98 -13.63
C ASN A 166 0.36 7.03 -12.68
N TRP A 167 -0.11 5.79 -12.55
CA TRP A 167 0.46 4.80 -11.64
C TRP A 167 1.43 3.84 -12.35
N ILE A 168 2.33 3.22 -11.59
CA ILE A 168 3.28 2.23 -12.11
C ILE A 168 2.53 0.92 -12.34
N ASP A 169 2.56 0.44 -13.58
CA ASP A 169 1.97 -0.85 -13.92
C ASP A 169 2.85 -2.00 -13.42
N SER A 170 2.23 -3.00 -12.78
CA SER A 170 2.90 -4.20 -12.32
C SER A 170 3.51 -5.03 -13.47
N MET A 171 2.97 -4.87 -14.67
CA MET A 171 3.45 -5.53 -15.89
C MET A 171 4.46 -4.69 -16.68
N SER A 172 4.85 -3.51 -16.17
CA SER A 172 5.86 -2.69 -16.83
C SER A 172 7.22 -3.41 -16.89
N GLU A 173 8.08 -2.97 -17.82
CA GLU A 173 9.38 -3.59 -18.04
C GLU A 173 10.17 -3.76 -16.74
N PRO A 174 10.93 -4.88 -16.59
CA PRO A 174 11.72 -5.16 -15.40
C PRO A 174 12.97 -4.29 -15.27
N SER A 175 13.30 -3.48 -16.28
CA SER A 175 14.43 -2.56 -16.23
C SER A 175 14.25 -1.48 -15.15
N PRO A 176 15.33 -0.93 -14.59
CA PRO A 176 15.26 0.19 -13.66
C PRO A 176 14.46 1.36 -14.24
N LEU A 177 13.43 1.78 -13.54
CA LEU A 177 12.68 2.97 -13.90
C LEU A 177 13.48 4.22 -13.53
N ARG A 178 13.35 5.28 -14.31
CA ARG A 178 13.93 6.59 -13.94
C ARG A 178 13.23 7.12 -12.69
N PRO A 179 13.91 7.90 -11.84
CA PRO A 179 13.25 8.63 -10.77
C PRO A 179 12.04 9.41 -11.30
N TYR A 180 10.94 9.40 -10.55
CA TYR A 180 9.68 10.03 -10.93
C TYR A 180 9.11 9.57 -12.28
N HIS A 181 9.42 8.35 -12.71
CA HIS A 181 8.94 7.85 -14.00
C HIS A 181 7.41 7.85 -14.09
N ARG A 182 6.74 7.46 -13.02
CA ARG A 182 5.29 7.45 -12.82
C ARG A 182 4.98 7.62 -11.33
N GLY A 183 3.72 7.68 -11.00
CA GLY A 183 3.23 7.80 -9.63
C GLY A 183 2.56 9.15 -9.38
N ALA A 184 2.37 9.44 -8.11
CA ALA A 184 1.70 10.65 -7.65
C ALA A 184 2.33 11.94 -8.21
N ALA A 185 3.67 12.01 -8.22
CA ALA A 185 4.41 13.19 -8.70
C ALA A 185 4.12 13.58 -10.15
N THR A 186 3.74 12.59 -11.00
CA THR A 186 3.44 12.82 -12.43
C THR A 186 1.95 12.71 -12.74
N SER A 187 1.09 12.57 -11.74
CA SER A 187 -0.35 12.46 -11.90
C SER A 187 -1.00 13.84 -11.97
N GLN A 188 -1.78 14.08 -13.03
CA GLN A 188 -2.48 15.35 -13.22
C GLN A 188 -3.43 15.67 -12.07
N LEU A 189 -4.02 14.67 -11.44
CA LEU A 189 -4.90 14.86 -10.29
C LEU A 189 -4.21 15.63 -9.17
N LEU A 190 -2.99 15.23 -8.80
CA LEU A 190 -2.24 15.92 -7.73
C LEU A 190 -1.86 17.34 -8.16
N GLN A 191 -1.40 17.50 -9.40
CA GLN A 191 -1.05 18.81 -9.95
C GLN A 191 -2.24 19.77 -9.96
N LEU A 192 -3.42 19.29 -10.38
CA LEU A 192 -4.66 20.02 -10.38
C LEU A 192 -5.06 20.49 -8.97
N LEU A 193 -5.01 19.57 -8.01
CA LEU A 193 -5.37 19.87 -6.63
C LEU A 193 -4.39 20.84 -5.94
N GLU A 194 -3.11 20.77 -6.29
CA GLU A 194 -2.09 21.72 -5.77
C GLU A 194 -2.21 23.12 -6.37
N GLN A 195 -2.54 23.21 -7.65
CA GLN A 195 -2.77 24.49 -8.32
C GLN A 195 -4.07 25.15 -7.86
N GLY A 196 -4.96 24.38 -7.26
CA GLY A 196 -6.30 24.78 -6.89
C GLY A 196 -7.32 24.44 -7.98
N HIS A 197 -8.44 23.86 -7.57
CA HIS A 197 -9.54 23.47 -8.44
C HIS A 197 -10.87 23.79 -7.75
N GLU A 198 -11.66 24.71 -8.33
CA GLU A 198 -13.02 25.07 -7.91
C GLU A 198 -13.15 25.26 -6.37
N GLU A 199 -12.25 26.00 -5.77
CA GLU A 199 -12.19 26.28 -4.32
C GLU A 199 -11.95 25.03 -3.45
N VAL A 200 -11.66 23.89 -4.02
CA VAL A 200 -11.31 22.68 -3.26
C VAL A 200 -10.01 22.93 -2.47
N ARG A 201 -10.07 22.66 -1.17
CA ARG A 201 -8.94 22.73 -0.24
C ARG A 201 -8.83 21.43 0.51
N LEU A 202 -7.80 20.65 0.19
CA LEU A 202 -7.49 19.42 0.89
C LEU A 202 -6.47 19.68 2.01
N SER A 203 -6.62 18.97 3.11
CA SER A 203 -5.61 18.93 4.16
C SER A 203 -4.36 18.17 3.67
N GLN A 204 -3.24 18.35 4.38
CA GLN A 204 -2.01 17.62 4.09
C GLN A 204 -2.22 16.10 4.18
N GLU A 205 -3.04 15.63 5.12
CA GLU A 205 -3.39 14.22 5.25
C GLU A 205 -4.16 13.71 4.03
N GLU A 206 -5.17 14.44 3.58
CA GLU A 206 -5.99 14.07 2.41
C GLU A 206 -5.14 14.03 1.13
N MET A 207 -4.29 15.03 0.92
CA MET A 207 -3.34 15.04 -0.20
C MET A 207 -2.35 13.87 -0.10
N GLY A 208 -1.81 13.61 1.09
CA GLY A 208 -0.91 12.49 1.36
C GLY A 208 -1.57 11.13 1.11
N LYS A 209 -2.84 10.96 1.47
CA LYS A 209 -3.60 9.74 1.19
C LYS A 209 -3.82 9.52 -0.30
N ILE A 210 -4.19 10.55 -1.05
CA ILE A 210 -4.36 10.44 -2.52
C ILE A 210 -3.01 10.10 -3.18
N ALA A 211 -1.94 10.79 -2.80
CA ALA A 211 -0.61 10.50 -3.33
C ALA A 211 -0.18 9.05 -3.03
N CYS A 212 -0.33 8.62 -1.78
CA CYS A 212 -0.01 7.27 -1.35
C CYS A 212 -0.83 6.21 -2.10
N TRP A 213 -2.13 6.44 -2.30
CA TRP A 213 -2.97 5.54 -3.09
C TRP A 213 -2.44 5.31 -4.50
N ILE A 214 -2.04 6.39 -5.18
CA ILE A 214 -1.48 6.31 -6.53
C ILE A 214 -0.16 5.54 -6.51
N ASP A 215 0.71 5.85 -5.56
CA ASP A 215 2.04 5.27 -5.42
C ASP A 215 2.03 3.82 -4.95
N LEU A 216 0.92 3.35 -4.35
CA LEU A 216 0.67 1.96 -3.99
C LEU A 216 0.07 1.13 -5.14
N LEU A 217 0.09 1.62 -6.38
CA LEU A 217 -0.52 0.97 -7.56
C LEU A 217 -2.05 0.93 -7.48
N VAL A 218 -2.66 1.98 -7.00
CA VAL A 218 -4.11 2.20 -6.94
C VAL A 218 -4.89 1.02 -6.36
N PRO A 219 -4.59 0.54 -5.13
CA PRO A 219 -5.33 -0.55 -4.53
C PRO A 219 -6.80 -0.18 -4.36
N PHE A 220 -7.71 -1.14 -4.60
CA PHE A 220 -9.13 -0.96 -4.33
C PHE A 220 -9.53 -1.49 -2.96
N CYS A 221 -8.99 -2.64 -2.57
CA CYS A 221 -9.35 -3.36 -1.36
C CYS A 221 -8.29 -3.21 -0.27
N GLY A 222 -8.71 -2.96 0.97
CA GLY A 222 -7.85 -2.96 2.15
C GLY A 222 -7.74 -4.33 2.83
N ASP A 223 -8.65 -5.25 2.48
CA ASP A 223 -8.58 -6.65 2.89
C ASP A 223 -9.25 -7.55 1.85
N TYR A 224 -9.04 -8.85 1.97
CA TYR A 224 -9.61 -9.81 1.02
C TYR A 224 -11.14 -9.95 1.12
N LEU A 225 -11.76 -9.57 2.22
CA LEU A 225 -13.21 -9.59 2.38
C LEU A 225 -13.88 -8.45 1.60
N GLU A 226 -13.17 -7.36 1.38
CA GLU A 226 -13.65 -6.25 0.51
C GLU A 226 -13.54 -6.59 -0.98
N ALA A 227 -12.69 -7.55 -1.35
CA ALA A 227 -12.34 -7.81 -2.73
C ALA A 227 -13.44 -8.50 -3.56
N HIS A 228 -14.44 -9.09 -2.90
CA HIS A 228 -15.39 -9.99 -3.55
C HIS A 228 -16.74 -10.02 -2.81
N ALA A 229 -17.81 -10.28 -3.55
CA ALA A 229 -19.12 -10.55 -2.94
C ALA A 229 -19.16 -12.01 -2.45
N TRP A 230 -18.70 -12.24 -1.23
CA TRP A 230 -18.61 -13.54 -0.61
C TRP A 230 -19.99 -14.11 -0.27
N THR A 231 -20.21 -15.36 -0.63
CA THR A 231 -21.33 -16.14 -0.10
C THR A 231 -21.09 -16.48 1.39
N PRO A 232 -22.13 -16.82 2.18
CA PRO A 232 -21.97 -17.25 3.56
C PRO A 232 -21.01 -18.45 3.71
N ASP A 233 -21.04 -19.40 2.79
CA ASP A 233 -20.18 -20.59 2.82
C ASP A 233 -18.71 -20.23 2.54
N GLU A 234 -18.45 -19.34 1.59
CA GLU A 234 -17.11 -18.82 1.31
C GLU A 234 -16.58 -18.02 2.52
N GLN A 235 -17.40 -17.20 3.15
CA GLN A 235 -17.01 -16.47 4.37
C GLN A 235 -16.66 -17.43 5.51
N ALA A 236 -17.47 -18.49 5.70
CA ALA A 236 -17.21 -19.51 6.70
C ALA A 236 -15.93 -20.30 6.39
N PHE A 237 -15.69 -20.62 5.13
CA PHE A 237 -14.44 -21.26 4.71
C PHE A 237 -13.24 -20.37 4.96
N TYR A 238 -13.30 -19.09 4.57
CA TYR A 238 -12.24 -18.11 4.82
C TYR A 238 -11.95 -17.97 6.32
N ALA A 239 -12.99 -17.86 7.15
CA ALA A 239 -12.83 -17.73 8.60
C ALA A 239 -12.11 -18.95 9.21
N ARG A 240 -12.47 -20.16 8.78
CA ARG A 240 -11.78 -21.40 9.20
C ARG A 240 -10.32 -21.42 8.78
N ALA A 241 -10.04 -21.03 7.53
CA ALA A 241 -8.67 -20.99 7.00
C ALA A 241 -7.82 -19.92 7.73
N ALA A 242 -8.40 -18.75 8.01
CA ALA A 242 -7.75 -17.68 8.75
C ALA A 242 -7.45 -18.11 10.20
N ALA A 243 -8.41 -18.72 10.89
CA ALA A 243 -8.23 -19.23 12.23
C ALA A 243 -7.15 -20.33 12.31
N LYS A 244 -7.12 -21.24 11.31
CA LYS A 244 -6.06 -22.26 11.19
C LYS A 244 -4.69 -21.60 11.06
N ARG A 245 -4.55 -20.62 10.16
CA ARG A 245 -3.28 -19.90 9.94
C ARG A 245 -2.81 -19.18 11.20
N SER A 246 -3.71 -18.44 11.89
CA SER A 246 -3.38 -17.75 13.13
C SER A 246 -2.91 -18.72 14.23
N ARG A 247 -3.57 -19.87 14.35
CA ARG A 247 -3.15 -20.90 15.32
C ARG A 247 -1.77 -21.47 14.96
N MET A 248 -1.51 -21.76 13.68
CA MET A 248 -0.19 -22.26 13.23
C MET A 248 0.90 -21.23 13.50
N GLN A 249 0.63 -19.97 13.23
CA GLN A 249 1.55 -18.86 13.52
C GLN A 249 1.85 -18.74 15.01
N ALA A 250 0.86 -18.87 15.87
CA ALA A 250 1.06 -18.83 17.33
C ALA A 250 1.91 -20.01 17.84
N ILE A 251 1.69 -21.22 17.29
CA ILE A 251 2.52 -22.39 17.61
C ILE A 251 3.96 -22.18 17.17
N GLU A 252 4.15 -21.67 15.94
CA GLU A 252 5.48 -21.43 15.39
C GLU A 252 6.23 -20.36 16.22
N GLU A 253 5.53 -19.28 16.60
CA GLU A 253 6.10 -18.24 17.45
C GLU A 253 6.52 -18.79 18.82
N ALA A 254 5.65 -19.59 19.47
CA ALA A 254 5.99 -20.23 20.73
C ALA A 254 7.23 -21.15 20.59
N ASN A 255 7.31 -21.95 19.53
CA ASN A 255 8.45 -22.81 19.27
C ASN A 255 9.75 -22.01 19.07
N ILE A 256 9.69 -20.88 18.38
CA ILE A 256 10.85 -19.98 18.21
C ILE A 256 11.28 -19.39 19.52
N GLN A 257 10.34 -18.89 20.34
CA GLN A 257 10.65 -18.34 21.66
C GLN A 257 11.28 -19.39 22.59
N ASP A 258 10.79 -20.63 22.54
CA ASP A 258 11.37 -21.74 23.29
C ASP A 258 12.77 -22.07 22.80
N TRP A 259 12.98 -22.10 21.48
CA TRP A 259 14.30 -22.34 20.88
C TRP A 259 15.31 -21.23 21.26
N ILE A 260 14.89 -19.96 21.22
CA ILE A 260 15.72 -18.82 21.64
C ILE A 260 16.09 -18.94 23.12
N ARG A 261 15.12 -19.24 23.98
CA ARG A 261 15.36 -19.43 25.45
C ARG A 261 16.36 -20.54 25.72
N LEU A 262 16.25 -21.65 25.01
CA LEU A 262 17.15 -22.79 25.19
C LEU A 262 18.57 -22.52 24.71
N ARG A 263 18.72 -21.76 23.62
CA ARG A 263 20.02 -21.54 22.99
C ARG A 263 20.74 -20.28 23.50
N TYR A 264 19.97 -19.29 23.97
CA TYR A 264 20.47 -18.01 24.47
C TYR A 264 19.84 -17.63 25.81
N PRO A 265 20.13 -18.39 26.88
CA PRO A 265 19.45 -18.23 28.17
C PRO A 265 19.69 -16.86 28.85
N LEU A 266 20.64 -16.06 28.35
CA LEU A 266 20.98 -14.74 28.88
C LEU A 266 20.55 -13.58 27.97
N SER A 267 19.94 -13.84 26.81
CA SER A 267 19.43 -12.78 25.96
C SER A 267 18.12 -12.23 26.53
N ARG A 268 18.00 -10.88 26.60
CA ARG A 268 16.73 -10.23 26.93
C ARG A 268 15.61 -10.76 26.02
N PRO A 269 14.39 -10.91 26.56
CA PRO A 269 13.25 -11.22 25.71
C PRO A 269 13.19 -10.18 24.58
N VAL A 270 13.19 -10.65 23.33
CA VAL A 270 12.83 -9.78 22.22
C VAL A 270 11.38 -9.43 22.45
N GLU A 271 11.08 -8.17 22.77
CA GLU A 271 9.70 -7.70 22.81
C GLU A 271 9.09 -8.04 21.43
N ALA A 272 8.06 -8.87 21.44
CA ALA A 272 7.36 -9.21 20.22
C ALA A 272 6.89 -7.90 19.59
N ALA A 273 7.43 -7.57 18.42
CA ALA A 273 6.91 -6.46 17.63
C ALA A 273 5.40 -6.62 17.58
N ALA A 274 4.69 -5.58 18.00
CA ALA A 274 3.25 -5.59 18.20
C ALA A 274 2.58 -6.34 17.04
N SER A 275 1.97 -7.47 17.32
CA SER A 275 1.28 -8.27 16.34
C SER A 275 0.27 -7.37 15.62
N LEU A 276 0.31 -7.35 14.31
CA LEU A 276 -0.75 -6.73 13.52
C LEU A 276 -2.07 -7.25 14.10
N SER A 277 -2.85 -6.34 14.66
CA SER A 277 -4.14 -6.69 15.26
C SER A 277 -4.93 -7.53 14.25
N PRO A 278 -5.59 -8.61 14.67
CA PRO A 278 -6.43 -9.39 13.77
C PRO A 278 -7.36 -8.45 13.03
N LEU A 279 -7.43 -8.56 11.72
CA LEU A 279 -8.32 -7.78 10.87
C LEU A 279 -9.72 -7.81 11.50
N GLN A 280 -10.21 -6.66 11.94
CA GLN A 280 -11.53 -6.56 12.53
C GLN A 280 -12.56 -6.98 11.49
N SER A 281 -13.49 -7.83 11.90
CA SER A 281 -14.60 -8.25 11.04
C SER A 281 -15.39 -7.02 10.57
N PRO A 282 -15.69 -6.90 9.28
CA PRO A 282 -16.44 -5.76 8.76
C PRO A 282 -17.85 -5.75 9.35
N PRO A 283 -18.46 -4.55 9.54
CA PRO A 283 -19.86 -4.44 9.93
C PRO A 283 -20.76 -5.11 8.87
N ALA A 284 -21.83 -5.75 9.32
CA ALA A 284 -22.81 -6.39 8.45
C ALA A 284 -23.36 -5.39 7.41
N ARG A 285 -23.36 -5.79 6.13
CA ARG A 285 -23.91 -4.97 5.05
C ARG A 285 -25.43 -4.78 5.24
N PRO A 286 -25.97 -3.60 4.92
CA PRO A 286 -27.42 -3.45 4.81
C PRO A 286 -27.95 -4.40 3.73
N LYS A 287 -29.03 -5.10 4.04
CA LYS A 287 -29.75 -5.95 3.08
C LYS A 287 -30.27 -5.06 1.95
N THR A 288 -29.77 -5.29 0.73
CA THR A 288 -30.44 -4.73 -0.45
C THR A 288 -31.76 -5.46 -0.59
N SER A 289 -32.86 -4.74 -0.48
CA SER A 289 -34.17 -5.23 -0.93
C SER A 289 -34.10 -5.48 -2.43
N ASP A 290 -34.59 -6.64 -2.84
CA ASP A 290 -34.76 -7.07 -4.24
C ASP A 290 -35.52 -6.04 -5.09
#